data_dbe503e3d8c953734b1402ad8a7d866e
#
_entry.id   dbe503e3d8c953734b1402ad8a7d866e
#
_cell.length_a   1.000
_cell.length_b   1.000
_cell.length_c   1.000
_cell.angle_alpha   90.00
_cell.angle_beta   90.00
_cell.angle_gamma   90.00
#
_symmetry.space_group_name_H-M   'P 1'
#
loop_
_entity.id
_entity.type
_entity.pdbx_description
1 polymer ?
#
loop_
_entity_poly.entity_id
_entity_poly.type
_entity_poly.pdbx_seq_one_letter_code
_entity_poly.pdbx_strand_id
1 'polypeptide(L)'
;MKENLYSKSLSSLDVLCNRIGERSVGSEGNRQATAFLEKELSVLGWRTTAAEFDAIDWHDGGASLECKGVTFEVFTGPYSLPFKGSAQLLTASTTAELEQADMQEKIILLHGEIAREQLMPKNFVFYNPEGHQKIISLLEKGKPAAVISATGRNSALAGGVYPFPLIEDGDFDIPSVYMTEEEGMRLLPLAGNTVSLTSVSKRIPGKGYNIIAVRGPEDAGRIVVSAHIDAKKGTPGAIDNATGVVTLLLLAELLRDYDGPRQVELVAFNGEDYYAVPGQMNYIAANQGKFRSMILDINIDGAGYREGMSAFSEFGLPDNLSARIKRAISRYPGITTGPQWPQGDHSIFVQSGVPAVAVTSMWFIENMESQDVTHTPKDRPEITDCRKIVEIAHALNDFIRMI
;
A
#
# COMPACT_ATOMS: atom_id res chain seq x y z
N MET A 1 10.13 -31.44 -3.17
CA MET A 1 9.67 -30.33 -2.29
C MET A 1 9.87 -28.96 -2.94
N LYS A 2 11.08 -28.54 -3.30
CA LYS A 2 11.32 -27.21 -3.93
C LYS A 2 10.54 -27.00 -5.24
N GLU A 3 10.47 -28.00 -6.12
CA GLU A 3 9.71 -27.94 -7.37
C GLU A 3 8.21 -27.74 -7.13
N ASN A 4 7.65 -28.35 -6.07
CA ASN A 4 6.24 -28.16 -5.70
C ASN A 4 5.97 -26.72 -5.19
N LEU A 5 6.87 -26.14 -4.37
CA LEU A 5 6.72 -24.78 -3.89
C LEU A 5 6.87 -23.75 -5.02
N TYR A 6 7.76 -24.00 -5.98
CA TYR A 6 7.88 -23.15 -7.17
C TYR A 6 6.59 -23.16 -8.01
N SER A 7 6.04 -24.34 -8.29
CA SER A 7 4.77 -24.45 -9.02
C SER A 7 3.61 -23.80 -8.26
N LYS A 8 3.58 -23.95 -6.93
CA LYS A 8 2.58 -23.30 -6.07
C LYS A 8 2.72 -21.79 -6.11
N SER A 9 3.96 -21.24 -6.08
CA SER A 9 4.16 -19.80 -6.17
C SER A 9 3.66 -19.22 -7.51
N LEU A 10 3.98 -19.87 -8.63
CA LEU A 10 3.48 -19.47 -9.95
C LEU A 10 1.94 -19.48 -10.01
N SER A 11 1.32 -20.57 -9.53
CA SER A 11 -0.14 -20.69 -9.58
C SER A 11 -0.83 -19.68 -8.66
N SER A 12 -0.26 -19.36 -7.49
CA SER A 12 -0.83 -18.40 -6.56
C SER A 12 -0.70 -16.97 -7.07
N LEU A 13 0.44 -16.61 -7.69
CA LEU A 13 0.59 -15.32 -8.37
C LEU A 13 -0.38 -15.17 -9.53
N ASP A 14 -0.58 -16.23 -10.34
CA ASP A 14 -1.58 -16.23 -11.42
C ASP A 14 -2.99 -15.97 -10.89
N VAL A 15 -3.37 -16.61 -9.77
CA VAL A 15 -4.66 -16.37 -9.14
C VAL A 15 -4.79 -14.92 -8.69
N LEU A 16 -3.82 -14.40 -7.93
CA LEU A 16 -3.91 -13.06 -7.35
C LEU A 16 -3.81 -11.95 -8.40
N CYS A 17 -2.89 -12.06 -9.36
CA CYS A 17 -2.58 -10.96 -10.28
C CYS A 17 -3.32 -11.03 -11.62
N ASN A 18 -3.68 -12.23 -12.12
CA ASN A 18 -4.28 -12.39 -13.43
C ASN A 18 -5.77 -12.76 -13.34
N ARG A 19 -6.15 -13.72 -12.49
CA ARG A 19 -7.56 -14.18 -12.41
C ARG A 19 -8.41 -13.26 -11.56
N ILE A 20 -7.90 -12.82 -10.40
CA ILE A 20 -8.52 -11.81 -9.55
C ILE A 20 -8.16 -10.43 -10.09
N GLY A 21 -6.86 -10.17 -10.26
CA GLY A 21 -6.32 -8.91 -10.77
C GLY A 21 -6.40 -7.79 -9.74
N GLU A 22 -7.34 -6.87 -9.90
CA GLU A 22 -7.51 -5.72 -9.01
C GLU A 22 -7.93 -6.15 -7.60
N ARG A 23 -7.21 -5.65 -6.59
CA ARG A 23 -7.43 -6.02 -5.18
C ARG A 23 -7.56 -4.80 -4.25
N SER A 24 -8.01 -3.66 -4.79
CA SER A 24 -8.21 -2.45 -3.97
C SER A 24 -9.20 -2.73 -2.83
N VAL A 25 -8.92 -2.23 -1.64
CA VAL A 25 -9.73 -2.49 -0.43
C VAL A 25 -11.19 -2.12 -0.66
N GLY A 26 -12.12 -2.96 -0.21
CA GLY A 26 -13.55 -2.78 -0.43
C GLY A 26 -14.07 -3.30 -1.77
N SER A 27 -13.19 -3.63 -2.73
CA SER A 27 -13.58 -4.21 -4.03
C SER A 27 -13.98 -5.68 -3.92
N GLU A 28 -14.62 -6.19 -4.96
CA GLU A 28 -14.94 -7.63 -5.05
C GLU A 28 -13.66 -8.47 -5.20
N GLY A 29 -12.68 -8.01 -6.00
CA GLY A 29 -11.40 -8.69 -6.16
C GLY A 29 -10.63 -8.79 -4.84
N ASN A 30 -10.66 -7.76 -3.99
CA ASN A 30 -10.06 -7.81 -2.66
C ASN A 30 -10.72 -8.89 -1.78
N ARG A 31 -12.05 -9.00 -1.79
CA ARG A 31 -12.76 -10.07 -1.06
C ARG A 31 -12.45 -11.46 -1.61
N GLN A 32 -12.31 -11.60 -2.93
CA GLN A 32 -11.90 -12.86 -3.55
C GLN A 32 -10.48 -13.27 -3.15
N ALA A 33 -9.55 -12.31 -3.08
CA ALA A 33 -8.17 -12.56 -2.68
C ALA A 33 -8.08 -12.98 -1.20
N THR A 34 -8.79 -12.29 -0.31
CA THR A 34 -8.83 -12.64 1.13
C THR A 34 -9.46 -14.02 1.34
N ALA A 35 -10.57 -14.33 0.65
CA ALA A 35 -11.20 -15.64 0.71
C ALA A 35 -10.31 -16.76 0.14
N PHE A 36 -9.58 -16.49 -0.94
CA PHE A 36 -8.60 -17.41 -1.50
C PHE A 36 -7.51 -17.74 -0.46
N LEU A 37 -6.90 -16.72 0.13
CA LEU A 37 -5.85 -16.91 1.12
C LEU A 37 -6.34 -17.67 2.36
N GLU A 38 -7.48 -17.30 2.92
CA GLU A 38 -8.08 -17.97 4.06
C GLU A 38 -8.30 -19.47 3.80
N LYS A 39 -8.86 -19.79 2.64
CA LYS A 39 -9.11 -21.17 2.21
C LYS A 39 -7.80 -21.97 2.11
N GLU A 40 -6.78 -21.42 1.45
CA GLU A 40 -5.49 -22.11 1.27
C GLU A 40 -4.82 -22.36 2.63
N LEU A 41 -4.82 -21.39 3.54
CA LEU A 41 -4.27 -21.55 4.88
C LEU A 41 -5.04 -22.58 5.72
N SER A 42 -6.37 -22.59 5.62
CA SER A 42 -7.23 -23.57 6.28
C SER A 42 -6.97 -25.01 5.78
N VAL A 43 -6.79 -25.20 4.45
CA VAL A 43 -6.44 -26.50 3.84
C VAL A 43 -5.09 -27.02 4.36
N LEU A 44 -4.15 -26.11 4.67
CA LEU A 44 -2.88 -26.44 5.28
C LEU A 44 -2.98 -26.75 6.79
N GLY A 45 -4.18 -26.68 7.36
CA GLY A 45 -4.46 -27.00 8.76
C GLY A 45 -4.10 -25.88 9.73
N TRP A 46 -4.01 -24.64 9.27
CA TRP A 46 -3.89 -23.46 10.12
C TRP A 46 -5.25 -23.06 10.68
N ARG A 47 -5.29 -22.54 11.90
CA ARG A 47 -6.51 -21.96 12.48
C ARG A 47 -6.63 -20.53 11.97
N THR A 48 -7.60 -20.27 11.10
CA THR A 48 -7.80 -18.99 10.42
C THR A 48 -8.89 -18.14 11.05
N THR A 49 -8.77 -16.83 10.90
CA THR A 49 -9.76 -15.82 11.25
C THR A 49 -9.75 -14.74 10.18
N ALA A 50 -10.91 -14.41 9.63
CA ALA A 50 -11.12 -13.24 8.79
C ALA A 50 -11.65 -12.10 9.66
N ALA A 51 -10.81 -11.12 9.98
CA ALA A 51 -11.16 -9.96 10.81
C ALA A 51 -11.73 -8.85 9.93
N GLU A 52 -13.06 -8.67 9.98
CA GLU A 52 -13.81 -7.72 9.16
C GLU A 52 -13.64 -6.28 9.62
N PHE A 53 -13.63 -5.35 8.66
CA PHE A 53 -13.73 -3.90 8.88
C PHE A 53 -14.51 -3.22 7.74
N ASP A 54 -15.02 -2.02 8.00
CA ASP A 54 -15.67 -1.18 6.99
C ASP A 54 -14.61 -0.56 6.04
N ALA A 55 -14.95 -0.50 4.76
CA ALA A 55 -14.11 0.05 3.71
C ALA A 55 -14.95 0.77 2.65
N ILE A 56 -14.27 1.54 1.80
CA ILE A 56 -14.88 2.21 0.66
C ILE A 56 -14.11 1.78 -0.59
N ASP A 57 -14.81 1.21 -1.56
CA ASP A 57 -14.35 1.13 -2.95
C ASP A 57 -14.81 2.37 -3.71
N TRP A 58 -14.32 2.58 -4.92
CA TRP A 58 -14.75 3.68 -5.76
C TRP A 58 -14.81 3.31 -7.23
N HIS A 59 -15.71 3.96 -7.95
CA HIS A 59 -15.84 3.82 -9.38
C HIS A 59 -15.25 5.02 -10.09
N ASP A 60 -14.43 4.76 -11.11
CA ASP A 60 -13.91 5.77 -12.03
C ASP A 60 -14.71 5.73 -13.34
N GLY A 61 -15.51 6.76 -13.58
CA GLY A 61 -16.24 6.96 -14.83
C GLY A 61 -15.58 7.98 -15.76
N GLY A 62 -14.34 8.41 -15.43
CA GLY A 62 -13.57 9.39 -16.19
C GLY A 62 -13.85 10.84 -15.84
N ALA A 63 -12.98 11.72 -16.35
CA ALA A 63 -13.06 13.16 -16.17
C ALA A 63 -12.80 13.91 -17.48
N SER A 64 -13.30 15.14 -17.59
CA SER A 64 -13.02 16.05 -18.70
C SER A 64 -12.94 17.49 -18.22
N LEU A 65 -11.99 18.24 -18.77
CA LEU A 65 -11.77 19.66 -18.46
C LEU A 65 -11.66 20.47 -19.75
N GLU A 66 -12.37 21.56 -19.81
CA GLU A 66 -12.34 22.50 -20.94
C GLU A 66 -12.24 23.95 -20.46
N CYS A 67 -11.42 24.74 -21.14
CA CYS A 67 -11.35 26.19 -20.97
C CYS A 67 -11.17 26.87 -22.32
N LYS A 68 -12.06 27.82 -22.65
CA LYS A 68 -12.02 28.59 -23.93
C LYS A 68 -11.91 27.71 -25.18
N GLY A 69 -12.60 26.56 -25.22
CA GLY A 69 -12.55 25.62 -26.35
C GLY A 69 -11.28 24.76 -26.41
N VAL A 70 -10.40 24.85 -25.41
CA VAL A 70 -9.23 23.98 -25.27
C VAL A 70 -9.55 22.90 -24.26
N THR A 71 -9.30 21.64 -24.62
CA THR A 71 -9.43 20.48 -23.73
C THR A 71 -8.11 20.13 -23.07
N PHE A 72 -8.19 19.64 -21.84
CA PHE A 72 -7.07 19.21 -21.02
C PHE A 72 -7.27 17.77 -20.59
N GLU A 73 -6.21 16.97 -20.59
CA GLU A 73 -6.24 15.62 -20.05
C GLU A 73 -6.28 15.71 -18.53
N VAL A 74 -7.29 15.08 -17.93
CA VAL A 74 -7.48 15.01 -16.47
C VAL A 74 -7.95 13.62 -16.06
N PHE A 75 -7.58 13.22 -14.86
CA PHE A 75 -7.94 11.93 -14.26
C PHE A 75 -8.81 12.15 -13.02
N THR A 76 -9.76 11.26 -12.80
CA THR A 76 -10.61 11.28 -11.60
C THR A 76 -9.78 10.99 -10.36
N GLY A 77 -9.87 11.84 -9.32
CA GLY A 77 -9.21 11.58 -8.04
C GLY A 77 -9.77 10.31 -7.37
N PRO A 78 -8.92 9.45 -6.80
CA PRO A 78 -9.36 8.30 -6.03
C PRO A 78 -10.28 8.72 -4.88
N TYR A 79 -11.38 7.99 -4.69
CA TYR A 79 -12.42 8.27 -3.68
C TYR A 79 -13.06 9.65 -3.78
N SER A 80 -12.84 10.39 -4.86
CA SER A 80 -13.42 11.72 -5.07
C SER A 80 -14.94 11.68 -5.16
N LEU A 81 -15.59 12.78 -4.81
CA LEU A 81 -17.00 13.03 -5.13
C LEU A 81 -17.15 13.37 -6.62
N PRO A 82 -18.33 13.06 -7.23
CA PRO A 82 -18.62 13.49 -8.60
C PRO A 82 -18.77 15.00 -8.69
N PHE A 83 -18.42 15.55 -9.85
CA PHE A 83 -18.62 16.97 -10.15
C PHE A 83 -19.07 17.19 -11.60
N LYS A 84 -19.97 18.13 -11.81
CA LYS A 84 -20.32 18.63 -13.15
C LYS A 84 -20.72 20.10 -13.03
N GLY A 85 -19.88 20.97 -13.54
CA GLY A 85 -20.13 22.40 -13.45
C GLY A 85 -19.06 23.24 -14.13
N SER A 86 -19.27 24.57 -14.08
CA SER A 86 -18.32 25.55 -14.58
C SER A 86 -18.12 26.63 -13.52
N ALA A 87 -16.87 27.02 -13.29
CA ALA A 87 -16.51 28.06 -12.33
C ALA A 87 -15.22 28.77 -12.76
N GLN A 88 -14.94 29.92 -12.12
CA GLN A 88 -13.67 30.61 -12.34
C GLN A 88 -12.49 29.77 -11.85
N LEU A 89 -11.45 29.70 -12.66
CA LEU A 89 -10.19 29.03 -12.32
C LEU A 89 -9.32 29.94 -11.46
N LEU A 90 -8.97 29.47 -10.27
CA LEU A 90 -7.89 30.00 -9.44
C LEU A 90 -6.68 29.10 -9.49
N THR A 91 -5.53 29.60 -9.05
CA THR A 91 -4.29 28.83 -8.96
C THR A 91 -3.60 29.08 -7.61
N ALA A 92 -2.92 28.07 -7.08
CA ALA A 92 -2.02 28.22 -5.96
C ALA A 92 -0.83 27.26 -6.12
N SER A 93 0.38 27.77 -5.95
CA SER A 93 1.64 27.00 -6.02
C SER A 93 2.27 26.74 -4.64
N THR A 94 1.83 27.50 -3.64
CA THR A 94 2.32 27.41 -2.26
C THR A 94 1.15 27.42 -1.26
N THR A 95 1.41 26.93 -0.05
CA THR A 95 0.44 27.03 1.05
C THR A 95 0.05 28.48 1.38
N ALA A 96 1.00 29.42 1.26
CA ALA A 96 0.75 30.86 1.51
C ALA A 96 -0.21 31.47 0.46
N GLU A 97 -0.05 31.10 -0.80
CA GLU A 97 -1.00 31.51 -1.86
C GLU A 97 -2.38 30.91 -1.65
N LEU A 98 -2.45 29.62 -1.27
CA LEU A 98 -3.71 28.95 -0.95
C LEU A 98 -4.44 29.62 0.21
N GLU A 99 -3.72 30.07 1.25
CA GLU A 99 -4.28 30.74 2.42
C GLU A 99 -4.91 32.10 2.09
N GLN A 100 -4.41 32.78 1.05
CA GLN A 100 -4.90 34.07 0.59
C GLN A 100 -5.98 33.97 -0.49
N ALA A 101 -6.18 32.78 -1.06
CA ALA A 101 -7.11 32.59 -2.16
C ALA A 101 -8.58 32.65 -1.70
N ASP A 102 -9.37 33.53 -2.34
CA ASP A 102 -10.84 33.49 -2.23
C ASP A 102 -11.39 32.39 -3.15
N MET A 103 -11.41 31.16 -2.64
CA MET A 103 -11.70 29.96 -3.44
C MET A 103 -13.15 29.51 -3.38
N GLN A 104 -14.02 30.20 -2.62
CA GLN A 104 -15.41 29.79 -2.46
C GLN A 104 -16.12 29.68 -3.82
N GLU A 105 -16.73 28.53 -4.09
CA GLU A 105 -17.45 28.22 -5.34
C GLU A 105 -16.60 28.30 -6.63
N LYS A 106 -15.27 28.40 -6.52
CA LYS A 106 -14.34 28.44 -7.65
C LYS A 106 -13.64 27.08 -7.81
N ILE A 107 -13.07 26.84 -8.98
CA ILE A 107 -12.21 25.68 -9.21
C ILE A 107 -10.77 26.12 -8.98
N ILE A 108 -10.03 25.41 -8.14
CA ILE A 108 -8.64 25.74 -7.83
C ILE A 108 -7.69 24.72 -8.43
N LEU A 109 -6.66 25.21 -9.15
CA LEU A 109 -5.52 24.42 -9.62
C LEU A 109 -4.37 24.53 -8.61
N LEU A 110 -4.05 23.42 -7.99
CA LEU A 110 -2.84 23.25 -7.16
C LEU A 110 -1.69 22.77 -8.03
N HIS A 111 -0.53 23.43 -7.96
CA HIS A 111 0.64 23.09 -8.76
C HIS A 111 1.95 23.47 -8.05
N GLY A 112 3.10 23.09 -8.60
CA GLY A 112 4.40 23.48 -8.06
C GLY A 112 4.66 22.90 -6.65
N GLU A 113 5.10 23.74 -5.70
CA GLU A 113 5.51 23.29 -4.36
C GLU A 113 4.40 22.55 -3.61
N ILE A 114 3.16 23.07 -3.63
CA ILE A 114 2.01 22.48 -2.92
C ILE A 114 1.56 21.14 -3.51
N ALA A 115 1.90 20.84 -4.77
CA ALA A 115 1.57 19.61 -5.47
C ALA A 115 2.79 18.68 -5.66
N ARG A 116 3.87 18.91 -4.90
CA ARG A 116 5.14 18.19 -5.06
C ARG A 116 5.07 16.74 -4.58
N GLU A 117 4.31 16.49 -3.52
CA GLU A 117 4.15 15.16 -2.92
C GLU A 117 2.68 14.89 -2.60
N GLN A 118 2.29 13.62 -2.59
CA GLN A 118 0.94 13.20 -2.24
C GLN A 118 0.62 13.61 -0.79
N LEU A 119 -0.54 14.25 -0.61
CA LEU A 119 -0.99 14.63 0.72
C LEU A 119 -1.46 13.39 1.50
N MET A 120 -1.08 13.32 2.77
CA MET A 120 -1.64 12.32 3.66
C MET A 120 -3.14 12.55 3.84
N PRO A 121 -3.94 11.48 3.93
CA PRO A 121 -5.36 11.58 4.24
C PRO A 121 -5.58 12.33 5.56
N LYS A 122 -6.63 13.15 5.64
CA LYS A 122 -6.84 14.06 6.78
C LYS A 122 -6.91 13.36 8.14
N ASN A 123 -7.39 12.12 8.15
CA ASN A 123 -7.53 11.30 9.36
C ASN A 123 -6.44 10.23 9.49
N PHE A 124 -5.35 10.32 8.71
CA PHE A 124 -4.30 9.30 8.72
C PHE A 124 -3.58 9.29 10.08
N VAL A 125 -3.43 8.10 10.66
CA VAL A 125 -3.08 7.94 12.08
C VAL A 125 -1.59 7.72 12.35
N PHE A 126 -0.80 7.35 11.31
CA PHE A 126 0.61 7.01 11.49
C PHE A 126 1.57 8.17 11.20
N TYR A 127 1.42 8.78 10.04
CA TYR A 127 2.27 9.89 9.60
C TYR A 127 1.40 10.93 8.90
N ASN A 128 1.22 12.08 9.53
CA ASN A 128 0.41 13.15 8.97
C ASN A 128 1.05 14.52 9.27
N PRO A 129 1.94 15.02 8.40
CA PRO A 129 2.65 16.27 8.60
C PRO A 129 1.71 17.46 8.77
N GLU A 130 2.08 18.41 9.63
CA GLU A 130 1.31 19.64 9.86
C GLU A 130 1.06 20.42 8.57
N GLY A 131 2.03 20.41 7.62
CA GLY A 131 1.87 21.03 6.31
C GLY A 131 0.72 20.44 5.50
N HIS A 132 0.60 19.10 5.47
CA HIS A 132 -0.49 18.39 4.79
C HIS A 132 -1.84 18.69 5.43
N GLN A 133 -1.91 18.60 6.77
CA GLN A 133 -3.12 18.94 7.53
C GLN A 133 -3.55 20.39 7.27
N LYS A 134 -2.61 21.34 7.19
CA LYS A 134 -2.89 22.74 6.89
C LYS A 134 -3.49 22.90 5.50
N ILE A 135 -2.92 22.26 4.47
CA ILE A 135 -3.46 22.33 3.09
C ILE A 135 -4.88 21.80 3.03
N ILE A 136 -5.14 20.62 3.57
CA ILE A 136 -6.49 20.01 3.62
C ILE A 136 -7.45 20.93 4.37
N SER A 137 -7.07 21.46 5.54
CA SER A 137 -7.89 22.39 6.33
C SER A 137 -8.22 23.70 5.57
N LEU A 138 -7.26 24.26 4.81
CA LEU A 138 -7.49 25.45 4.00
C LEU A 138 -8.50 25.18 2.87
N LEU A 139 -8.37 24.06 2.19
CA LEU A 139 -9.33 23.63 1.15
C LEU A 139 -10.74 23.46 1.73
N GLU A 140 -10.88 22.73 2.84
CA GLU A 140 -12.19 22.51 3.48
C GLU A 140 -12.84 23.82 3.97
N LYS A 141 -12.06 24.76 4.52
CA LYS A 141 -12.54 26.07 4.96
C LYS A 141 -12.91 26.99 3.78
N GLY A 142 -12.10 26.95 2.74
CA GLY A 142 -12.28 27.78 1.54
C GLY A 142 -13.41 27.31 0.63
N LYS A 143 -13.84 26.05 0.75
CA LYS A 143 -14.97 25.45 0.02
C LYS A 143 -14.92 25.68 -1.49
N PRO A 144 -13.82 25.34 -2.19
CA PRO A 144 -13.83 25.38 -3.63
C PRO A 144 -14.88 24.42 -4.19
N ALA A 145 -15.39 24.74 -5.38
CA ALA A 145 -16.33 23.87 -6.09
C ALA A 145 -15.65 22.52 -6.49
N ALA A 146 -14.38 22.59 -6.87
CA ALA A 146 -13.54 21.41 -7.15
C ALA A 146 -12.06 21.79 -7.05
N VAL A 147 -11.22 20.77 -6.85
CA VAL A 147 -9.76 20.85 -6.86
C VAL A 147 -9.23 20.14 -8.12
N ILE A 148 -8.32 20.80 -8.83
CA ILE A 148 -7.48 20.21 -9.86
C ILE A 148 -6.06 20.21 -9.30
N SER A 149 -5.34 19.10 -9.37
CA SER A 149 -3.93 19.05 -8.99
C SER A 149 -3.05 18.68 -10.18
N ALA A 150 -2.03 19.50 -10.44
CA ALA A 150 -1.01 19.21 -11.44
C ALA A 150 0.24 18.68 -10.74
N THR A 151 0.54 17.38 -10.92
CA THR A 151 1.58 16.68 -10.18
C THR A 151 2.73 16.24 -11.08
N GLY A 152 3.94 16.36 -10.56
CA GLY A 152 5.18 15.98 -11.24
C GLY A 152 5.48 14.49 -11.17
N ARG A 153 6.76 14.13 -11.44
CA ARG A 153 7.28 12.77 -11.32
C ARG A 153 7.89 12.51 -9.94
N ASN A 154 8.00 11.24 -9.59
CA ASN A 154 8.85 10.76 -8.51
C ASN A 154 8.45 11.27 -7.12
N SER A 155 7.24 10.95 -6.70
CA SER A 155 6.86 10.98 -5.30
C SER A 155 7.14 9.60 -4.68
N ALA A 156 8.00 9.52 -3.67
CA ALA A 156 8.28 8.28 -2.95
C ALA A 156 7.00 7.68 -2.30
N LEU A 157 6.05 8.52 -1.90
CA LEU A 157 4.76 8.09 -1.32
C LEU A 157 3.77 7.60 -2.38
N ALA A 158 3.83 8.15 -3.59
CA ALA A 158 2.96 7.73 -4.69
C ALA A 158 3.55 6.56 -5.51
N GLY A 159 4.70 6.03 -5.13
CA GLY A 159 5.40 5.00 -5.89
C GLY A 159 5.79 5.46 -7.30
N GLY A 160 5.63 4.59 -8.30
CA GLY A 160 5.93 4.88 -9.70
C GLY A 160 4.84 5.62 -10.47
N VAL A 161 3.79 6.10 -9.83
CA VAL A 161 2.63 6.73 -10.48
C VAL A 161 2.97 8.09 -11.05
N TYR A 162 2.59 8.33 -12.32
CA TYR A 162 2.71 9.62 -12.98
C TYR A 162 1.54 9.85 -13.97
N PRO A 163 0.79 10.95 -13.85
CA PRO A 163 0.73 11.82 -12.67
C PRO A 163 0.18 11.07 -11.46
N PHE A 164 0.49 11.51 -10.26
CA PHE A 164 -0.09 10.91 -9.06
C PHE A 164 -1.29 11.74 -8.54
N PRO A 165 -2.29 11.12 -7.91
CA PRO A 165 -3.35 11.86 -7.24
C PRO A 165 -2.78 12.58 -6.01
N LEU A 166 -2.87 13.92 -5.99
CA LEU A 166 -2.45 14.71 -4.83
C LEU A 166 -3.26 14.37 -3.58
N ILE A 167 -4.56 14.11 -3.77
CA ILE A 167 -5.53 13.77 -2.73
C ILE A 167 -6.11 12.38 -3.04
N GLU A 168 -5.84 11.44 -2.16
CA GLU A 168 -6.43 10.10 -2.16
C GLU A 168 -7.05 9.88 -0.77
N ASP A 169 -8.29 10.35 -0.59
CA ASP A 169 -8.92 10.42 0.72
C ASP A 169 -10.45 10.30 0.61
N GLY A 170 -11.01 9.22 1.16
CA GLY A 170 -12.46 8.99 1.19
C GLY A 170 -13.20 9.86 2.19
N ASP A 171 -12.49 10.55 3.08
CA ASP A 171 -13.04 11.47 4.07
C ASP A 171 -12.94 12.94 3.63
N PHE A 172 -12.36 13.20 2.46
CA PHE A 172 -12.28 14.55 1.88
C PHE A 172 -13.45 14.80 0.93
N ASP A 173 -14.36 15.69 1.33
CA ASP A 173 -15.66 15.88 0.66
C ASP A 173 -15.67 17.04 -0.37
N ILE A 174 -14.55 17.30 -1.02
CA ILE A 174 -14.46 18.22 -2.14
C ILE A 174 -14.09 17.44 -3.41
N PRO A 175 -14.84 17.60 -4.52
CA PRO A 175 -14.49 16.93 -5.77
C PRO A 175 -13.05 17.24 -6.21
N SER A 176 -12.29 16.21 -6.57
CA SER A 176 -10.89 16.33 -6.96
C SER A 176 -10.59 15.56 -8.24
N VAL A 177 -9.77 16.17 -9.09
CA VAL A 177 -9.18 15.56 -10.28
C VAL A 177 -7.68 15.88 -10.30
N TYR A 178 -6.90 15.11 -11.03
CA TYR A 178 -5.48 15.38 -11.19
C TYR A 178 -5.05 15.30 -12.64
N MET A 179 -3.91 15.89 -12.95
CA MET A 179 -3.32 15.96 -14.30
C MET A 179 -1.80 15.96 -14.21
N THR A 180 -1.14 15.79 -15.36
CA THR A 180 0.31 15.95 -15.44
C THR A 180 0.71 17.42 -15.18
N GLU A 181 1.94 17.62 -14.71
CA GLU A 181 2.51 18.97 -14.55
C GLU A 181 2.51 19.73 -15.90
N GLU A 182 2.75 19.03 -17.01
CA GLU A 182 2.73 19.61 -18.36
C GLU A 182 1.33 20.12 -18.73
N GLU A 183 0.27 19.38 -18.45
CA GLU A 183 -1.11 19.85 -18.65
C GLU A 183 -1.42 21.04 -17.73
N GLY A 184 -0.96 20.99 -16.49
CA GLY A 184 -1.08 22.11 -15.54
C GLY A 184 -0.41 23.38 -16.06
N MET A 185 0.81 23.27 -16.62
CA MET A 185 1.52 24.41 -17.23
C MET A 185 0.77 25.00 -18.43
N ARG A 186 0.04 24.18 -19.21
CA ARG A 186 -0.83 24.66 -20.29
C ARG A 186 -2.10 25.36 -19.77
N LEU A 187 -2.61 24.94 -18.61
CA LEU A 187 -3.81 25.51 -17.99
C LEU A 187 -3.53 26.82 -17.24
N LEU A 188 -2.34 27.00 -16.63
CA LEU A 188 -1.96 28.17 -15.85
C LEU A 188 -2.23 29.52 -16.50
N PRO A 189 -1.88 29.76 -17.79
CA PRO A 189 -2.14 31.05 -18.46
C PRO A 189 -3.62 31.39 -18.59
N LEU A 190 -4.50 30.42 -18.35
CA LEU A 190 -5.95 30.60 -18.41
C LEU A 190 -6.59 30.91 -17.03
N ALA A 191 -5.79 31.13 -16.00
CA ALA A 191 -6.26 31.56 -14.69
C ALA A 191 -7.16 32.80 -14.80
N GLY A 192 -8.19 32.86 -13.95
CA GLY A 192 -9.20 33.91 -13.99
C GLY A 192 -10.36 33.69 -14.98
N ASN A 193 -10.19 32.76 -15.95
CA ASN A 193 -11.28 32.40 -16.87
C ASN A 193 -12.20 31.33 -16.25
N THR A 194 -13.38 31.15 -16.83
CA THR A 194 -14.29 30.07 -16.49
C THR A 194 -13.81 28.77 -17.13
N VAL A 195 -13.69 27.73 -16.33
CA VAL A 195 -13.43 26.35 -16.78
C VAL A 195 -14.67 25.48 -16.56
N SER A 196 -14.88 24.53 -17.45
CA SER A 196 -15.92 23.49 -17.35
C SER A 196 -15.28 22.17 -16.98
N LEU A 197 -15.66 21.60 -15.83
CA LEU A 197 -15.15 20.34 -15.32
C LEU A 197 -16.29 19.34 -15.18
N THR A 198 -16.07 18.13 -15.65
CA THR A 198 -16.91 16.97 -15.33
C THR A 198 -16.02 15.87 -14.78
N SER A 199 -16.38 15.29 -13.64
CA SER A 199 -15.76 14.11 -13.06
C SER A 199 -16.86 13.12 -12.65
N VAL A 200 -16.78 11.91 -13.17
CA VAL A 200 -17.76 10.84 -12.89
C VAL A 200 -17.13 9.88 -11.92
N SER A 201 -17.38 10.09 -10.64
CA SER A 201 -16.86 9.26 -9.55
C SER A 201 -18.00 8.83 -8.63
N LYS A 202 -17.83 7.71 -7.95
CA LYS A 202 -18.78 7.23 -6.94
C LYS A 202 -18.04 6.41 -5.88
N ARG A 203 -18.21 6.79 -4.62
CA ARG A 203 -17.79 5.97 -3.47
C ARG A 203 -18.76 4.81 -3.30
N ILE A 204 -18.24 3.61 -3.07
CA ILE A 204 -19.02 2.38 -2.95
C ILE A 204 -18.69 1.77 -1.58
N PRO A 205 -19.63 1.83 -0.60
CA PRO A 205 -19.42 1.17 0.69
C PRO A 205 -19.15 -0.33 0.50
N GLY A 206 -18.15 -0.85 1.20
CA GLY A 206 -17.71 -2.23 1.11
C GLY A 206 -17.14 -2.74 2.43
N LYS A 207 -16.57 -3.93 2.40
CA LYS A 207 -15.90 -4.58 3.53
C LYS A 207 -14.53 -5.04 3.11
N GLY A 208 -13.58 -4.98 4.04
CA GLY A 208 -12.26 -5.58 3.96
C GLY A 208 -12.04 -6.59 5.09
N TYR A 209 -11.06 -7.45 4.96
CA TYR A 209 -10.74 -8.50 5.93
C TYR A 209 -9.24 -8.64 6.08
N ASN A 210 -8.71 -8.53 7.31
CA ASN A 210 -7.40 -9.11 7.60
C ASN A 210 -7.55 -10.62 7.70
N ILE A 211 -6.65 -11.37 7.09
CA ILE A 211 -6.60 -12.82 7.26
C ILE A 211 -5.47 -13.15 8.24
N ILE A 212 -5.85 -13.74 9.37
CA ILE A 212 -4.94 -14.13 10.44
C ILE A 212 -4.97 -15.65 10.54
N ALA A 213 -3.81 -16.29 10.51
CA ALA A 213 -3.67 -17.74 10.66
C ALA A 213 -2.64 -18.06 11.73
N VAL A 214 -2.99 -18.93 12.66
CA VAL A 214 -2.13 -19.25 13.80
C VAL A 214 -1.83 -20.75 13.91
N ARG A 215 -0.60 -21.05 14.37
CA ARG A 215 -0.13 -22.39 14.67
C ARG A 215 0.82 -22.38 15.87
N GLY A 216 0.86 -23.47 16.63
CA GLY A 216 1.67 -23.61 17.83
C GLY A 216 0.90 -23.31 19.11
N PRO A 217 1.55 -23.32 20.28
CA PRO A 217 0.90 -23.18 21.59
C PRO A 217 0.39 -21.76 21.83
N GLU A 218 -0.80 -21.64 22.42
CA GLU A 218 -1.50 -20.34 22.60
C GLU A 218 -0.81 -19.42 23.62
N ASP A 219 -0.26 -19.96 24.69
CA ASP A 219 0.35 -19.19 25.77
C ASP A 219 1.85 -18.92 25.59
N ALA A 220 2.39 -19.22 24.42
CA ALA A 220 3.78 -18.97 24.08
C ALA A 220 3.95 -17.58 23.44
N GLY A 221 5.17 -17.05 23.50
CA GLY A 221 5.48 -15.81 22.78
C GLY A 221 5.25 -16.00 21.28
N ARG A 222 4.70 -14.96 20.61
CA ARG A 222 4.32 -15.00 19.19
C ARG A 222 5.43 -14.51 18.28
N ILE A 223 5.61 -15.22 17.18
CA ILE A 223 6.34 -14.76 16.01
C ILE A 223 5.28 -14.39 14.98
N VAL A 224 5.21 -13.12 14.61
CA VAL A 224 4.29 -12.66 13.57
C VAL A 224 5.03 -12.64 12.23
N VAL A 225 4.39 -13.09 11.16
CA VAL A 225 4.88 -12.92 9.79
C VAL A 225 3.77 -12.26 8.99
N SER A 226 4.05 -11.10 8.44
CA SER A 226 3.05 -10.24 7.84
C SER A 226 3.37 -9.89 6.38
N ALA A 227 2.32 -9.61 5.61
CA ALA A 227 2.35 -9.02 4.29
C ALA A 227 0.99 -8.37 4.05
N HIS A 228 0.89 -7.30 3.24
CA HIS A 228 -0.43 -6.82 2.87
C HIS A 228 -0.98 -7.55 1.63
N ILE A 229 -2.31 -7.67 1.53
CA ILE A 229 -3.00 -8.41 0.47
C ILE A 229 -3.66 -7.49 -0.55
N ASP A 230 -3.94 -6.26 -0.17
CA ASP A 230 -4.49 -5.25 -1.07
C ASP A 230 -3.44 -4.75 -2.08
N ALA A 231 -3.90 -4.03 -3.05
CA ALA A 231 -3.07 -3.34 -4.05
C ALA A 231 -3.84 -2.12 -4.56
N LYS A 232 -3.15 -1.10 -5.03
CA LYS A 232 -3.75 0.09 -5.63
C LYS A 232 -4.66 -0.27 -6.81
N LYS A 233 -5.74 0.47 -6.95
CA LYS A 233 -6.67 0.32 -8.07
C LYS A 233 -5.97 0.50 -9.42
N GLY A 234 -6.26 -0.39 -10.37
CA GLY A 234 -5.66 -0.35 -11.70
C GLY A 234 -4.28 -1.02 -11.81
N THR A 235 -3.77 -1.63 -10.73
CA THR A 235 -2.53 -2.42 -10.74
C THR A 235 -2.80 -3.89 -10.46
N PRO A 236 -2.10 -4.82 -11.13
CA PRO A 236 -2.07 -6.23 -10.73
C PRO A 236 -1.40 -6.46 -9.36
N GLY A 237 -0.54 -5.54 -8.90
CA GLY A 237 0.10 -5.60 -7.59
C GLY A 237 0.90 -6.89 -7.36
N ALA A 238 1.75 -7.26 -8.33
CA ALA A 238 2.50 -8.51 -8.23
C ALA A 238 3.61 -8.43 -7.18
N ILE A 239 4.45 -7.40 -7.31
CA ILE A 239 5.53 -7.17 -6.37
C ILE A 239 5.01 -6.42 -5.12
N ASP A 240 3.93 -5.67 -5.27
CA ASP A 240 3.30 -4.86 -4.26
C ASP A 240 1.79 -5.24 -4.12
N ASN A 241 1.39 -6.29 -3.35
CA ASN A 241 2.31 -7.17 -2.63
C ASN A 241 1.84 -8.66 -2.72
N ALA A 242 1.44 -9.13 -3.93
CA ALA A 242 1.07 -10.54 -4.11
C ALA A 242 2.24 -11.49 -3.78
N THR A 243 3.50 -11.08 -4.05
CA THR A 243 4.68 -11.88 -3.71
C THR A 243 4.84 -12.09 -2.21
N GLY A 244 4.54 -11.08 -1.38
CA GLY A 244 4.50 -11.21 0.08
C GLY A 244 3.43 -12.20 0.52
N VAL A 245 2.20 -12.09 0.00
CA VAL A 245 1.11 -13.03 0.28
C VAL A 245 1.46 -14.46 -0.12
N VAL A 246 2.07 -14.63 -1.30
CA VAL A 246 2.53 -15.96 -1.75
C VAL A 246 3.62 -16.50 -0.84
N THR A 247 4.53 -15.64 -0.35
CA THR A 247 5.54 -16.07 0.64
C THR A 247 4.89 -16.58 1.92
N LEU A 248 3.83 -15.93 2.41
CA LEU A 248 3.04 -16.43 3.57
C LEU A 248 2.48 -17.83 3.28
N LEU A 249 1.91 -18.07 2.10
CA LEU A 249 1.37 -19.38 1.70
C LEU A 249 2.46 -20.46 1.65
N LEU A 250 3.63 -20.17 1.07
CA LEU A 250 4.74 -21.11 1.01
C LEU A 250 5.31 -21.39 2.40
N LEU A 251 5.41 -20.36 3.25
CA LEU A 251 5.85 -20.52 4.63
C LEU A 251 4.84 -21.37 5.42
N ALA A 252 3.53 -21.16 5.22
CA ALA A 252 2.49 -21.98 5.82
C ALA A 252 2.61 -23.46 5.45
N GLU A 253 2.94 -23.77 4.21
CA GLU A 253 3.22 -25.14 3.74
C GLU A 253 4.46 -25.73 4.43
N LEU A 254 5.56 -24.97 4.53
CA LEU A 254 6.81 -25.39 5.16
C LEU A 254 6.66 -25.60 6.67
N LEU A 255 5.78 -24.83 7.32
CA LEU A 255 5.48 -24.92 8.75
C LEU A 255 4.26 -25.81 9.05
N ARG A 256 3.79 -26.60 8.08
CA ARG A 256 2.61 -27.46 8.24
C ARG A 256 2.73 -28.44 9.41
N ASP A 257 3.94 -28.92 9.68
CA ASP A 257 4.28 -29.82 10.77
C ASP A 257 5.00 -29.13 11.94
N TYR A 258 4.88 -27.80 12.03
CA TYR A 258 5.53 -27.03 13.08
C TYR A 258 5.00 -27.41 14.47
N ASP A 259 5.91 -27.86 15.32
CA ASP A 259 5.70 -28.27 16.72
C ASP A 259 6.63 -27.51 17.69
N GLY A 260 7.18 -26.38 17.25
CA GLY A 260 8.10 -25.56 18.02
C GLY A 260 7.44 -24.90 19.24
N PRO A 261 8.28 -24.31 20.15
CA PRO A 261 7.81 -23.79 21.45
C PRO A 261 7.09 -22.43 21.34
N ARG A 262 7.01 -21.85 20.17
CA ARG A 262 6.43 -20.52 19.95
C ARG A 262 5.16 -20.60 19.12
N GLN A 263 4.26 -19.66 19.31
CA GLN A 263 3.16 -19.47 18.38
C GLN A 263 3.66 -18.75 17.13
N VAL A 264 3.32 -19.25 15.95
CA VAL A 264 3.50 -18.56 14.68
C VAL A 264 2.15 -18.01 14.24
N GLU A 265 2.11 -16.72 13.94
CA GLU A 265 0.94 -16.00 13.44
C GLU A 265 1.28 -15.44 12.06
N LEU A 266 0.55 -15.85 11.04
CA LEU A 266 0.63 -15.29 9.70
C LEU A 266 -0.48 -14.26 9.56
N VAL A 267 -0.16 -13.05 9.12
CA VAL A 267 -1.12 -11.95 8.97
C VAL A 267 -1.05 -11.42 7.56
N ALA A 268 -2.14 -11.56 6.81
CA ALA A 268 -2.32 -10.76 5.61
C ALA A 268 -3.10 -9.50 6.00
N PHE A 269 -2.38 -8.37 6.13
CA PHE A 269 -2.99 -7.07 6.35
C PHE A 269 -3.78 -6.66 5.10
N ASN A 270 -4.83 -5.88 5.31
CA ASN A 270 -5.64 -5.41 4.21
C ASN A 270 -5.95 -3.93 4.41
N GLY A 271 -5.20 -3.11 3.70
CA GLY A 271 -5.31 -1.66 3.78
C GLY A 271 -3.97 -0.94 3.95
N GLU A 272 -2.83 -1.56 3.61
CA GLU A 272 -1.54 -0.86 3.56
C GLU A 272 -1.58 0.21 2.47
N ASP A 273 -2.07 -0.16 1.31
CA ASP A 273 -2.29 0.69 0.13
C ASP A 273 -3.63 1.45 0.14
N TYR A 274 -4.32 1.51 1.27
CA TYR A 274 -5.62 2.12 1.40
C TYR A 274 -5.59 3.35 2.30
N TYR A 275 -6.23 4.42 1.85
CA TYR A 275 -6.17 5.74 2.49
C TYR A 275 -6.50 5.77 4.00
N ALA A 276 -7.32 4.84 4.50
CA ALA A 276 -7.80 4.83 5.89
C ALA A 276 -7.13 3.79 6.80
N VAL A 277 -6.28 2.91 6.25
CA VAL A 277 -5.55 1.84 6.97
C VAL A 277 -6.36 1.09 8.06
N PRO A 278 -7.64 0.75 7.82
CA PRO A 278 -8.50 0.18 8.85
C PRO A 278 -8.09 -1.22 9.28
N GLY A 279 -7.46 -1.99 8.40
CA GLY A 279 -6.94 -3.32 8.73
C GLY A 279 -5.85 -3.26 9.78
N GLN A 280 -4.91 -2.35 9.65
CA GLN A 280 -3.85 -2.10 10.63
C GLN A 280 -4.44 -1.63 11.95
N MET A 281 -5.39 -0.68 11.92
CA MET A 281 -6.04 -0.17 13.12
C MET A 281 -6.87 -1.25 13.84
N ASN A 282 -7.54 -2.12 13.09
CA ASN A 282 -8.27 -3.27 13.62
C ASN A 282 -7.31 -4.23 14.34
N TYR A 283 -6.18 -4.55 13.71
CA TYR A 283 -5.16 -5.42 14.31
C TYR A 283 -4.55 -4.81 15.57
N ILE A 284 -4.21 -3.52 15.55
CA ILE A 284 -3.69 -2.80 16.73
C ILE A 284 -4.69 -2.85 17.88
N ALA A 285 -5.96 -2.56 17.62
CA ALA A 285 -7.02 -2.58 18.64
C ALA A 285 -7.21 -3.99 19.24
N ALA A 286 -7.24 -5.04 18.41
CA ALA A 286 -7.38 -6.43 18.85
C ALA A 286 -6.17 -6.93 19.67
N ASN A 287 -5.00 -6.33 19.46
CA ASN A 287 -3.75 -6.66 20.15
C ASN A 287 -3.35 -5.65 21.23
N GLN A 288 -4.22 -4.71 21.58
CA GLN A 288 -3.92 -3.75 22.65
C GLN A 288 -3.51 -4.47 23.94
N GLY A 289 -2.34 -4.11 24.48
CA GLY A 289 -1.74 -4.74 25.66
C GLY A 289 -1.08 -6.11 25.41
N LYS A 290 -1.22 -6.69 24.21
CA LYS A 290 -0.65 -8.00 23.83
C LYS A 290 0.66 -7.91 23.05
N PHE A 291 1.05 -6.74 22.56
CA PHE A 291 2.32 -6.56 21.82
C PHE A 291 3.54 -7.05 22.60
N ARG A 292 3.52 -6.95 23.94
CA ARG A 292 4.59 -7.46 24.82
C ARG A 292 4.81 -8.97 24.72
N SER A 293 3.82 -9.74 24.25
CA SER A 293 3.94 -11.18 24.03
C SER A 293 4.50 -11.51 22.63
N MET A 294 4.63 -10.53 21.77
CA MET A 294 5.22 -10.72 20.46
C MET A 294 6.75 -10.65 20.59
N ILE A 295 7.41 -11.69 20.08
CA ILE A 295 8.86 -11.81 20.10
C ILE A 295 9.46 -10.99 18.97
N LEU A 296 8.77 -10.99 17.83
CA LEU A 296 9.27 -10.48 16.56
C LEU A 296 8.13 -10.39 15.55
N ASP A 297 8.17 -9.36 14.71
CA ASP A 297 7.47 -9.32 13.42
C ASP A 297 8.44 -9.55 12.27
N ILE A 298 7.97 -10.21 11.20
CA ILE A 298 8.66 -10.34 9.92
C ILE A 298 7.69 -9.88 8.85
N ASN A 299 7.85 -8.66 8.38
CA ASN A 299 7.03 -8.10 7.32
C ASN A 299 7.67 -8.35 5.95
N ILE A 300 6.87 -8.81 4.99
CA ILE A 300 7.32 -9.11 3.63
C ILE A 300 6.58 -8.18 2.69
N ASP A 301 7.31 -7.26 2.07
CA ASP A 301 6.76 -6.26 1.19
C ASP A 301 7.75 -5.88 0.08
N GLY A 302 7.32 -5.89 -1.19
CA GLY A 302 8.18 -5.63 -2.34
C GLY A 302 9.24 -6.71 -2.60
N ALA A 303 9.06 -7.92 -2.07
CA ALA A 303 10.04 -9.01 -2.19
C ALA A 303 9.86 -9.83 -3.46
N GLY A 304 10.95 -10.44 -3.97
CA GLY A 304 10.89 -11.33 -5.15
C GLY A 304 10.97 -10.62 -6.49
N TYR A 305 11.40 -9.36 -6.54
CA TYR A 305 11.69 -8.69 -7.80
C TYR A 305 12.82 -9.39 -8.55
N ARG A 306 12.70 -9.51 -9.87
CA ARG A 306 13.64 -10.31 -10.68
C ARG A 306 15.08 -9.81 -10.63
N GLU A 307 15.28 -8.50 -10.43
CA GLU A 307 16.61 -7.89 -10.35
C GLU A 307 17.08 -7.76 -8.89
N GLY A 308 18.40 -7.77 -8.69
CA GLY A 308 19.02 -7.64 -7.38
C GLY A 308 18.77 -8.85 -6.45
N MET A 309 19.13 -8.70 -5.19
CA MET A 309 18.93 -9.69 -4.11
C MET A 309 17.70 -9.35 -3.28
N SER A 310 17.19 -10.33 -2.52
CA SER A 310 16.22 -10.05 -1.45
C SER A 310 16.95 -9.49 -0.23
N ALA A 311 16.42 -8.42 0.35
CA ALA A 311 17.03 -7.70 1.46
C ALA A 311 16.24 -7.96 2.76
N PHE A 312 16.97 -8.26 3.84
CA PHE A 312 16.44 -8.43 5.19
C PHE A 312 16.97 -7.29 6.06
N SER A 313 16.11 -6.39 6.47
CA SER A 313 16.43 -5.18 7.25
C SER A 313 15.98 -5.36 8.68
N GLU A 314 16.89 -5.20 9.64
CA GLU A 314 16.63 -5.43 11.07
C GLU A 314 16.23 -4.14 11.79
N PHE A 315 15.18 -4.20 12.61
CA PHE A 315 14.66 -3.08 13.42
C PHE A 315 14.63 -3.51 14.89
N GLY A 316 15.57 -3.04 15.68
CA GLY A 316 15.63 -3.27 17.12
C GLY A 316 15.77 -4.75 17.53
N LEU A 317 16.32 -5.61 16.67
CA LEU A 317 16.52 -7.03 16.99
C LEU A 317 17.57 -7.19 18.12
N PRO A 318 17.26 -8.01 19.15
CA PRO A 318 18.27 -8.45 20.11
C PRO A 318 19.39 -9.25 19.40
N ASP A 319 20.63 -9.15 19.92
CA ASP A 319 21.82 -9.78 19.32
C ASP A 319 21.64 -11.29 19.02
N ASN A 320 20.96 -12.01 19.89
CA ASN A 320 20.71 -13.45 19.72
C ASN A 320 19.76 -13.73 18.55
N LEU A 321 18.76 -12.89 18.27
CA LEU A 321 17.87 -13.02 17.11
C LEU A 321 18.58 -12.54 15.85
N SER A 322 19.33 -11.44 15.92
CA SER A 322 20.15 -10.95 14.81
C SER A 322 21.17 -12.02 14.33
N ALA A 323 21.87 -12.68 15.26
CA ALA A 323 22.77 -13.76 14.91
C ALA A 323 22.07 -14.96 14.25
N ARG A 324 20.85 -15.30 14.71
CA ARG A 324 20.07 -16.41 14.14
C ARG A 324 19.56 -16.10 12.73
N ILE A 325 19.03 -14.89 12.50
CA ILE A 325 18.55 -14.53 11.16
C ILE A 325 19.70 -14.47 10.16
N LYS A 326 20.84 -13.87 10.52
CA LYS A 326 22.05 -13.85 9.69
C LYS A 326 22.55 -15.26 9.36
N ARG A 327 22.50 -16.18 10.32
CA ARG A 327 22.82 -17.60 10.09
C ARG A 327 21.82 -18.28 9.18
N ALA A 328 20.53 -17.96 9.27
CA ALA A 328 19.51 -18.54 8.39
C ALA A 328 19.71 -18.07 6.95
N ILE A 329 19.78 -16.75 6.73
CA ILE A 329 19.90 -16.17 5.39
C ILE A 329 21.22 -16.48 4.70
N SER A 330 22.33 -16.66 5.45
CA SER A 330 23.65 -16.99 4.86
C SER A 330 23.68 -18.31 4.06
N ARG A 331 22.65 -19.14 4.18
CA ARG A 331 22.49 -20.39 3.41
C ARG A 331 21.88 -20.16 2.02
N TYR A 332 21.40 -18.95 1.77
CA TYR A 332 20.63 -18.59 0.59
C TYR A 332 21.32 -17.46 -0.17
N PRO A 333 21.97 -17.75 -1.31
CA PRO A 333 22.81 -16.78 -2.01
C PRO A 333 22.02 -15.63 -2.62
N GLY A 334 20.72 -15.78 -2.81
CA GLY A 334 19.82 -14.71 -3.29
C GLY A 334 19.36 -13.73 -2.20
N ILE A 335 19.83 -13.90 -0.94
CA ILE A 335 19.42 -13.08 0.20
C ILE A 335 20.62 -12.35 0.80
N THR A 336 20.41 -11.08 1.19
CA THR A 336 21.39 -10.26 1.89
C THR A 336 20.75 -9.48 3.04
N THR A 337 21.56 -8.91 3.93
CA THR A 337 21.10 -7.90 4.87
C THR A 337 20.94 -6.57 4.14
N GLY A 338 19.87 -5.81 4.46
CA GLY A 338 19.57 -4.51 3.89
C GLY A 338 19.65 -3.37 4.89
N PRO A 339 19.72 -2.11 4.42
CA PRO A 339 19.51 -0.94 5.27
C PRO A 339 18.05 -0.85 5.74
N GLN A 340 17.81 -0.14 6.84
CA GLN A 340 16.46 0.17 7.30
C GLN A 340 15.75 1.10 6.31
N TRP A 341 14.45 0.88 6.17
CA TRP A 341 13.56 1.74 5.40
C TRP A 341 12.24 1.91 6.18
N PRO A 342 11.64 3.13 6.20
CA PRO A 342 10.60 3.47 7.18
C PRO A 342 9.17 3.05 6.78
N GLN A 343 8.94 2.70 5.53
CA GLN A 343 7.61 2.38 5.00
C GLN A 343 7.24 0.92 5.23
N GLY A 344 5.93 0.61 5.29
CA GLY A 344 5.38 -0.73 5.40
C GLY A 344 4.87 -1.12 6.79
N ASP A 345 4.19 -2.25 6.86
CA ASP A 345 3.45 -2.74 8.04
C ASP A 345 4.32 -3.08 9.25
N HIS A 346 5.63 -3.34 9.07
CA HIS A 346 6.56 -3.54 10.19
C HIS A 346 6.59 -2.33 11.14
N SER A 347 6.24 -1.14 10.66
CA SER A 347 6.25 0.09 11.45
C SER A 347 5.29 0.04 12.64
N ILE A 348 4.14 -0.62 12.52
CA ILE A 348 3.17 -0.76 13.63
C ILE A 348 3.75 -1.58 14.78
N PHE A 349 4.58 -2.56 14.48
CA PHE A 349 5.25 -3.40 15.49
C PHE A 349 6.40 -2.64 16.14
N VAL A 350 7.26 -1.99 15.35
CA VAL A 350 8.38 -1.18 15.84
C VAL A 350 7.89 -0.07 16.77
N GLN A 351 6.83 0.66 16.38
CA GLN A 351 6.22 1.70 17.21
C GLN A 351 5.59 1.14 18.49
N SER A 352 5.17 -0.12 18.48
CA SER A 352 4.66 -0.83 19.66
C SER A 352 5.76 -1.48 20.52
N GLY A 353 7.03 -1.26 20.20
CA GLY A 353 8.20 -1.79 20.92
C GLY A 353 8.50 -3.25 20.62
N VAL A 354 7.98 -3.81 19.53
CA VAL A 354 8.28 -5.16 19.04
C VAL A 354 9.40 -5.08 18.02
N PRO A 355 10.48 -5.87 18.16
CA PRO A 355 11.51 -5.95 17.12
C PRO A 355 10.92 -6.43 15.80
N ALA A 356 11.47 -5.97 14.67
CA ALA A 356 10.98 -6.37 13.37
C ALA A 356 12.11 -6.68 12.37
N VAL A 357 11.78 -7.51 11.38
CA VAL A 357 12.56 -7.72 10.16
C VAL A 357 11.68 -7.35 8.97
N ALA A 358 12.09 -6.37 8.19
CA ALA A 358 11.43 -6.06 6.93
C ALA A 358 12.17 -6.75 5.77
N VAL A 359 11.41 -7.46 4.95
CA VAL A 359 11.91 -8.23 3.80
C VAL A 359 11.40 -7.59 2.52
N THR A 360 12.32 -7.13 1.68
CA THR A 360 12.00 -6.50 0.38
C THR A 360 13.02 -6.89 -0.67
N SER A 361 12.95 -6.31 -1.86
CA SER A 361 14.01 -6.42 -2.87
C SER A 361 15.00 -5.28 -2.72
N MET A 362 16.29 -5.57 -2.69
CA MET A 362 17.36 -4.57 -2.57
C MET A 362 17.23 -3.49 -3.66
N TRP A 363 16.83 -3.91 -4.86
CA TRP A 363 16.62 -3.00 -5.98
C TRP A 363 15.64 -1.85 -5.65
N PHE A 364 14.54 -2.13 -4.91
CA PHE A 364 13.58 -1.08 -4.51
C PHE A 364 14.20 -0.10 -3.51
N ILE A 365 15.00 -0.59 -2.55
CA ILE A 365 15.71 0.27 -1.61
C ILE A 365 16.65 1.24 -2.35
N GLU A 366 17.37 0.71 -3.34
CA GLU A 366 18.35 1.48 -4.12
C GLU A 366 17.71 2.42 -5.15
N ASN A 367 16.47 2.15 -5.54
CA ASN A 367 15.77 2.89 -6.61
C ASN A 367 14.44 3.52 -6.14
N MET A 368 14.23 3.72 -4.84
CA MET A 368 12.97 4.19 -4.27
C MET A 368 12.43 5.45 -4.96
N GLU A 369 13.30 6.42 -5.24
CA GLU A 369 12.92 7.70 -5.83
C GLU A 369 12.76 7.67 -7.37
N SER A 370 13.30 6.65 -8.03
CA SER A 370 13.35 6.58 -9.51
C SER A 370 12.53 5.46 -10.11
N GLN A 371 12.07 4.51 -9.30
CA GLN A 371 11.27 3.38 -9.79
C GLN A 371 9.94 3.85 -10.37
N ASP A 372 9.46 3.11 -11.37
CA ASP A 372 8.21 3.38 -12.08
C ASP A 372 7.29 2.15 -12.16
N VAL A 373 7.40 1.26 -11.18
CA VAL A 373 6.77 -0.06 -11.15
C VAL A 373 5.59 -0.10 -10.18
N THR A 374 5.84 0.13 -8.88
CA THR A 374 4.79 0.00 -7.84
C THR A 374 3.66 0.98 -8.07
N HIS A 375 2.45 0.58 -7.71
CA HIS A 375 1.20 1.33 -7.90
C HIS A 375 0.84 1.59 -9.38
N THR A 376 1.46 0.89 -10.34
CA THR A 376 1.21 1.07 -11.78
C THR A 376 0.82 -0.25 -12.45
N PRO A 377 0.26 -0.20 -13.68
CA PRO A 377 0.02 -1.40 -14.48
C PRO A 377 1.27 -2.19 -14.88
N LYS A 378 2.48 -1.69 -14.57
CA LYS A 378 3.75 -2.41 -14.81
C LYS A 378 4.04 -3.45 -13.74
N ASP A 379 3.39 -3.34 -12.57
CA ASP A 379 3.56 -4.30 -11.47
C ASP A 379 2.82 -5.61 -11.76
N ARG A 380 3.44 -6.45 -12.60
CA ARG A 380 2.89 -7.70 -13.13
C ARG A 380 3.75 -8.90 -12.75
N PRO A 381 3.21 -10.13 -12.80
CA PRO A 381 3.97 -11.36 -12.50
C PRO A 381 5.28 -11.52 -13.27
N GLU A 382 5.38 -10.98 -14.49
CA GLU A 382 6.57 -11.11 -15.34
C GLU A 382 7.81 -10.41 -14.79
N ILE A 383 7.63 -9.47 -13.86
CA ILE A 383 8.76 -8.79 -13.20
C ILE A 383 9.22 -9.51 -11.93
N THR A 384 8.54 -10.58 -11.52
CA THR A 384 8.86 -11.35 -10.32
C THR A 384 9.71 -12.60 -10.66
N ASP A 385 10.46 -13.08 -9.68
CA ASP A 385 11.13 -14.39 -9.74
C ASP A 385 10.66 -15.28 -8.56
N CYS A 386 9.81 -16.25 -8.89
CA CYS A 386 9.29 -17.21 -7.90
C CYS A 386 10.38 -18.02 -7.18
N ARG A 387 11.60 -18.14 -7.71
CA ARG A 387 12.70 -18.81 -7.02
C ARG A 387 13.13 -18.01 -5.79
N LYS A 388 13.15 -16.67 -5.89
CA LYS A 388 13.43 -15.78 -4.76
C LYS A 388 12.36 -15.88 -3.68
N ILE A 389 11.07 -15.94 -4.07
CA ILE A 389 9.96 -16.15 -3.16
C ILE A 389 10.10 -17.46 -2.39
N VAL A 390 10.45 -18.56 -3.09
CA VAL A 390 10.73 -19.87 -2.48
C VAL A 390 11.94 -19.80 -1.55
N GLU A 391 12.99 -19.09 -1.95
CA GLU A 391 14.21 -18.93 -1.16
C GLU A 391 13.95 -18.18 0.14
N ILE A 392 13.16 -17.08 0.09
CA ILE A 392 12.72 -16.32 1.27
C ILE A 392 11.90 -17.22 2.20
N ALA A 393 10.92 -17.96 1.68
CA ALA A 393 10.09 -18.84 2.49
C ALA A 393 10.92 -19.91 3.23
N HIS A 394 11.92 -20.49 2.56
CA HIS A 394 12.84 -21.43 3.20
C HIS A 394 13.72 -20.76 4.28
N ALA A 395 14.26 -19.57 4.00
CA ALA A 395 15.07 -18.84 4.97
C ALA A 395 14.28 -18.49 6.23
N LEU A 396 13.02 -18.05 6.05
CA LEU A 396 12.11 -17.77 7.16
C LEU A 396 11.73 -19.02 7.94
N ASN A 397 11.44 -20.15 7.26
CA ASN A 397 11.21 -21.43 7.92
C ASN A 397 12.41 -21.86 8.77
N ASP A 398 13.63 -21.77 8.22
CA ASP A 398 14.85 -22.09 8.95
C ASP A 398 15.03 -21.19 10.18
N PHE A 399 14.76 -19.89 10.03
CA PHE A 399 14.88 -18.92 11.11
C PHE A 399 13.86 -19.17 12.22
N ILE A 400 12.58 -19.33 11.88
CA ILE A 400 11.49 -19.58 12.85
C ILE A 400 11.76 -20.85 13.66
N ARG A 401 12.25 -21.92 13.03
CA ARG A 401 12.59 -23.15 13.73
C ARG A 401 13.83 -23.04 14.64
N MET A 402 14.58 -21.93 14.56
CA MET A 402 15.70 -21.66 15.48
C MET A 402 15.28 -20.86 16.72
N ILE A 403 14.08 -20.27 16.77
CA ILE A 403 13.56 -19.45 17.87
C ILE A 403 12.83 -20.34 18.88
#